data_46abcd04d92200195458927308f548d0
#
_entry.id   46abcd04d92200195458927308f548d0
#
_cell.length_a   1.000
_cell.length_b   1.000
_cell.length_c   1.000
_cell.angle_alpha   90.00
_cell.angle_beta   90.00
_cell.angle_gamma   90.00
#
_symmetry.space_group_name_H-M   'P 1'
#
loop_
_entity.id
_entity.type
_entity.pdbx_description
1 polymer ?
#
loop_
_entity_poly.entity_id
_entity_poly.type
_entity_poly.pdbx_seq_one_letter_code
_entity_poly.pdbx_strand_id
1 'polypeptide(L)'
;MTTGKSAYGTRCVDLEVIESTDHETCKTELARLSKGLANPTRIEIVRMLYKKSPDRKYICSDIVDALPLAQASVSQHLKILKETGWVYGENDGSRVRCSLVGNIMEYYRELIKKAIQE
;
A
#
# COMPACT_ATOMS: atom_id res chain seq x y z
N MET A 1 -0.59 -3.53 -19.30
CA MET A 1 0.32 -3.13 -18.22
C MET A 1 -0.37 -3.12 -16.88
N THR A 2 0.20 -3.74 -15.92
CA THR A 2 -0.40 -3.76 -14.60
C THR A 2 0.16 -2.70 -13.66
N THR A 3 1.33 -2.16 -13.98
CA THR A 3 1.94 -1.13 -13.18
C THR A 3 2.45 -0.03 -14.07
N GLY A 4 2.54 1.16 -13.50
CA GLY A 4 3.09 2.32 -14.17
C GLY A 4 3.68 3.26 -13.14
N LYS A 5 4.12 4.40 -13.60
CA LYS A 5 4.67 5.42 -12.73
C LYS A 5 3.59 6.39 -12.31
N SER A 6 3.62 6.82 -11.05
CA SER A 6 2.76 7.86 -10.56
C SER A 6 3.58 9.12 -10.30
N ALA A 7 2.90 10.22 -10.02
CA ALA A 7 3.56 11.47 -9.68
C ALA A 7 4.35 11.39 -8.38
N TYR A 8 4.02 10.44 -7.52
CA TYR A 8 4.57 10.36 -6.16
C TYR A 8 5.58 9.26 -5.97
N GLY A 9 5.71 8.37 -6.95
CA GLY A 9 6.58 7.24 -6.81
C GLY A 9 6.72 6.51 -8.12
N THR A 10 7.36 5.36 -8.07
CA THR A 10 7.69 4.59 -9.26
C THR A 10 6.76 3.40 -9.46
N ARG A 11 5.88 3.10 -8.50
CA ARG A 11 5.02 1.93 -8.59
C ARG A 11 3.56 2.32 -8.36
N CYS A 12 2.71 1.91 -9.29
CA CYS A 12 1.27 2.06 -9.15
C CYS A 12 0.58 0.87 -9.80
N VAL A 13 -0.68 0.66 -9.42
CA VAL A 13 -1.51 -0.36 -10.05
C VAL A 13 -2.30 0.25 -11.20
N ASP A 14 -2.58 -0.60 -12.18
CA ASP A 14 -3.38 -0.21 -13.34
C ASP A 14 -4.84 -0.58 -13.06
N LEU A 15 -5.69 0.42 -12.93
CA LEU A 15 -7.10 0.22 -12.61
C LEU A 15 -7.86 -0.51 -13.72
N GLU A 16 -7.42 -0.35 -14.96
CA GLU A 16 -8.12 -0.97 -16.09
C GLU A 16 -8.02 -2.49 -16.08
N VAL A 17 -7.00 -3.02 -15.43
CA VAL A 17 -6.81 -4.47 -15.38
C VAL A 17 -7.94 -5.19 -14.65
N ILE A 18 -8.65 -4.49 -13.78
CA ILE A 18 -9.75 -5.09 -13.01
C ILE A 18 -10.88 -5.56 -13.91
N GLU A 19 -11.17 -4.81 -14.97
CA GLU A 19 -12.26 -5.16 -15.88
C GLU A 19 -12.05 -6.52 -16.55
N SER A 20 -10.81 -6.85 -16.85
CA SER A 20 -10.48 -8.12 -17.51
C SER A 20 -10.10 -9.22 -16.52
N THR A 21 -10.14 -8.94 -15.21
CA THR A 21 -9.78 -9.91 -14.18
C THR A 21 -11.03 -10.65 -13.73
N ASP A 22 -10.95 -11.97 -13.60
CA ASP A 22 -12.11 -12.76 -13.20
C ASP A 22 -12.44 -12.54 -11.72
N HIS A 23 -13.66 -12.97 -11.34
CA HIS A 23 -14.16 -12.78 -9.98
C HIS A 23 -13.30 -13.49 -8.93
N GLU A 24 -12.81 -14.68 -9.24
CA GLU A 24 -12.02 -15.44 -8.28
C GLU A 24 -10.69 -14.74 -7.98
N THR A 25 -10.05 -14.22 -9.01
CA THR A 25 -8.82 -13.46 -8.84
C THR A 25 -9.08 -12.16 -8.09
N CYS A 26 -10.19 -11.47 -8.38
CA CYS A 26 -10.56 -10.26 -7.67
C CYS A 26 -10.79 -10.53 -6.18
N LYS A 27 -11.45 -11.63 -5.85
CA LYS A 27 -11.67 -12.02 -4.46
C LYS A 27 -10.36 -12.29 -3.73
N THR A 28 -9.44 -12.98 -4.39
CA THR A 28 -8.13 -13.28 -3.82
C THR A 28 -7.32 -12.01 -3.57
N GLU A 29 -7.33 -11.10 -4.54
CA GLU A 29 -6.62 -9.83 -4.41
C GLU A 29 -7.26 -8.97 -3.31
N LEU A 30 -8.58 -8.94 -3.26
CA LEU A 30 -9.28 -8.20 -2.21
C LEU A 30 -8.92 -8.74 -0.83
N ALA A 31 -8.88 -10.06 -0.68
CA ALA A 31 -8.52 -10.69 0.59
C ALA A 31 -7.08 -10.35 0.99
N ARG A 32 -6.16 -10.37 0.03
CA ARG A 32 -4.75 -10.05 0.27
C ARG A 32 -4.60 -8.62 0.77
N LEU A 33 -5.22 -7.67 0.09
CA LEU A 33 -5.16 -6.27 0.50
C LEU A 33 -5.87 -6.04 1.84
N SER A 34 -7.00 -6.70 2.05
CA SER A 34 -7.75 -6.58 3.30
C SER A 34 -6.94 -7.06 4.50
N LYS A 35 -6.12 -8.07 4.31
CA LYS A 35 -5.23 -8.54 5.38
C LYS A 35 -4.28 -7.43 5.84
N GLY A 36 -3.79 -6.63 4.91
CA GLY A 36 -2.93 -5.50 5.24
C GLY A 36 -3.63 -4.48 6.13
N LEU A 37 -4.92 -4.29 5.93
CA LEU A 37 -5.71 -3.32 6.70
C LEU A 37 -6.37 -3.91 7.95
N ALA A 38 -6.11 -5.16 8.28
CA ALA A 38 -6.77 -5.83 9.39
C ALA A 38 -6.16 -5.50 10.76
N ASN A 39 -5.57 -4.32 10.90
CA ASN A 39 -4.95 -3.89 12.15
C ASN A 39 -4.92 -2.36 12.18
N PRO A 40 -5.36 -1.74 13.29
CA PRO A 40 -5.43 -0.27 13.36
C PRO A 40 -4.08 0.44 13.13
N THR A 41 -2.99 -0.16 13.58
CA THR A 41 -1.66 0.44 13.38
C THR A 41 -1.31 0.45 11.90
N ARG A 42 -1.63 -0.61 11.18
CA ARG A 42 -1.36 -0.65 9.74
C ARG A 42 -2.22 0.35 8.99
N ILE A 43 -3.47 0.53 9.41
CA ILE A 43 -4.32 1.58 8.83
C ILE A 43 -3.69 2.96 9.06
N GLU A 44 -3.15 3.19 10.26
CA GLU A 44 -2.51 4.47 10.55
C GLU A 44 -1.29 4.71 9.66
N ILE A 45 -0.49 3.69 9.42
CA ILE A 45 0.66 3.82 8.53
C ILE A 45 0.21 4.17 7.11
N VAL A 46 -0.81 3.49 6.62
CA VAL A 46 -1.36 3.81 5.29
C VAL A 46 -1.88 5.24 5.25
N ARG A 47 -2.55 5.68 6.31
CA ARG A 47 -3.07 7.04 6.42
C ARG A 47 -1.95 8.08 6.36
N MET A 48 -0.86 7.84 7.09
CA MET A 48 0.30 8.72 7.08
C MET A 48 0.88 8.86 5.68
N LEU A 49 1.05 7.74 5.00
CA LEU A 49 1.62 7.73 3.66
C LEU A 49 0.67 8.33 2.62
N TYR A 50 -0.62 8.15 2.80
CA TYR A 50 -1.62 8.73 1.90
C TYR A 50 -1.65 10.25 2.00
N LYS A 51 -1.47 10.78 3.21
CA LYS A 51 -1.60 12.21 3.47
C LYS A 51 -0.33 13.02 3.21
N LYS A 52 0.80 12.35 2.99
CA LYS A 52 2.03 13.09 2.72
C LYS A 52 1.91 13.81 1.38
N SER A 53 2.58 14.97 1.27
CA SER A 53 2.62 15.69 0.01
C SER A 53 3.56 14.97 -0.97
N PRO A 54 3.40 15.19 -2.29
CA PRO A 54 4.19 14.48 -3.30
C PRO A 54 5.69 14.65 -3.17
N ASP A 55 6.14 15.82 -2.71
CA ASP A 55 7.56 16.11 -2.57
C ASP A 55 8.12 15.73 -1.19
N ARG A 56 7.26 15.27 -0.30
CA ARG A 56 7.67 14.83 1.02
C ARG A 56 7.92 13.32 0.99
N LYS A 57 9.11 12.93 1.39
CA LYS A 57 9.51 11.53 1.35
C LYS A 57 9.59 11.00 2.78
N TYR A 58 8.91 9.88 3.03
CA TYR A 58 9.06 9.19 4.29
C TYR A 58 10.15 8.14 4.17
N ILE A 59 11.09 8.21 5.10
CA ILE A 59 12.04 7.15 5.32
C ILE A 59 11.38 6.18 6.29
N CYS A 60 11.62 4.88 6.15
CA CYS A 60 10.93 3.90 7.00
C CYS A 60 11.17 4.16 8.49
N SER A 61 12.36 4.65 8.86
CA SER A 61 12.64 4.99 10.25
C SER A 61 11.78 6.14 10.78
N ASP A 62 11.35 7.06 9.90
CA ASP A 62 10.47 8.15 10.32
C ASP A 62 9.10 7.61 10.76
N ILE A 63 8.63 6.56 10.10
CA ILE A 63 7.38 5.91 10.47
C ILE A 63 7.52 5.24 11.83
N VAL A 64 8.65 4.56 12.06
CA VAL A 64 8.93 3.94 13.34
C VAL A 64 8.91 4.98 14.47
N ASP A 65 9.58 6.12 14.24
CA ASP A 65 9.69 7.15 15.25
C ASP A 65 8.35 7.85 15.52
N ALA A 66 7.47 7.89 14.55
CA ALA A 66 6.19 8.60 14.67
C ALA A 66 5.13 7.81 15.44
N LEU A 67 5.35 6.52 15.67
CA LEU A 67 4.35 5.67 16.30
C LEU A 67 4.79 5.29 17.72
N PRO A 68 3.85 5.27 18.69
CA PRO A 68 4.17 4.95 20.08
C PRO A 68 4.26 3.44 20.32
N LEU A 69 5.08 2.77 19.53
CA LEU A 69 5.23 1.33 19.55
C LEU A 69 6.71 0.96 19.45
N ALA A 70 7.04 -0.24 19.87
CA ALA A 70 8.39 -0.76 19.72
C ALA A 70 8.78 -0.84 18.25
N GLN A 71 10.03 -0.56 17.95
CA GLN A 71 10.56 -0.59 16.59
C GLN A 71 10.29 -1.93 15.90
N ALA A 72 10.46 -3.04 16.62
CA ALA A 72 10.23 -4.37 16.04
C ALA A 72 8.78 -4.55 15.61
N SER A 73 7.83 -4.02 16.38
CA SER A 73 6.41 -4.10 16.04
C SER A 73 6.09 -3.29 14.79
N VAL A 74 6.61 -2.07 14.70
CA VAL A 74 6.39 -1.21 13.55
C VAL A 74 7.00 -1.83 12.30
N SER A 75 8.21 -2.38 12.43
CA SER A 75 8.87 -3.05 11.30
C SER A 75 8.07 -4.24 10.81
N GLN A 76 7.46 -5.01 11.71
CA GLN A 76 6.61 -6.14 11.34
C GLN A 76 5.36 -5.67 10.59
N HIS A 77 4.74 -4.58 11.05
CA HIS A 77 3.59 -4.01 10.37
C HIS A 77 3.95 -3.53 8.97
N LEU A 78 5.10 -2.88 8.83
CA LEU A 78 5.57 -2.44 7.52
C LEU A 78 5.82 -3.63 6.59
N LYS A 79 6.38 -4.70 7.12
CA LYS A 79 6.61 -5.91 6.33
C LYS A 79 5.30 -6.47 5.79
N ILE A 80 4.27 -6.54 6.63
CA ILE A 80 2.96 -7.04 6.22
C ILE A 80 2.35 -6.13 5.15
N LEU A 81 2.48 -4.82 5.29
CA LEU A 81 1.97 -3.89 4.28
C LEU A 81 2.70 -4.03 2.95
N LYS A 82 3.99 -4.33 2.97
CA LYS A 82 4.75 -4.58 1.74
C LYS A 82 4.32 -5.90 1.10
N GLU A 83 4.14 -6.94 1.89
CA GLU A 83 3.75 -8.25 1.38
C GLU A 83 2.34 -8.25 0.81
N THR A 84 1.45 -7.44 1.37
CA THR A 84 0.06 -7.39 0.94
C THR A 84 -0.22 -6.38 -0.18
N GLY A 85 0.78 -5.58 -0.56
CA GLY A 85 0.65 -4.75 -1.75
C GLY A 85 0.25 -3.30 -1.52
N TRP A 86 0.23 -2.83 -0.28
CA TRP A 86 -0.11 -1.45 0.03
C TRP A 86 1.08 -0.50 -0.10
N VAL A 87 2.26 -0.98 0.27
CA VAL A 87 3.45 -0.15 0.45
C VAL A 87 4.61 -0.80 -0.27
N TYR A 88 5.51 0.01 -0.78
CA TYR A 88 6.78 -0.51 -1.29
C TYR A 88 7.93 0.32 -0.72
N GLY A 89 9.09 -0.33 -0.63
CA GLY A 89 10.33 0.32 -0.21
C GLY A 89 11.21 0.59 -1.40
N GLU A 90 11.96 1.69 -1.33
CA GLU A 90 12.83 2.11 -2.40
C GLU A 90 14.14 2.59 -1.80
N ASN A 91 15.26 2.08 -2.29
CA ASN A 91 16.56 2.50 -1.78
C ASN A 91 16.88 3.92 -2.23
N ASP A 92 17.38 4.72 -1.30
CA ASP A 92 17.76 6.09 -1.55
C ASP A 92 19.07 6.31 -0.79
N GLY A 93 20.18 5.93 -1.40
CA GLY A 93 21.48 5.93 -0.73
C GLY A 93 21.51 4.89 0.38
N SER A 94 21.81 5.31 1.59
CA SER A 94 21.88 4.42 2.76
C SER A 94 20.52 4.25 3.44
N ARG A 95 19.45 4.86 2.90
CA ARG A 95 18.14 4.86 3.50
C ARG A 95 17.14 4.12 2.64
N VAL A 96 16.02 3.70 3.26
CA VAL A 96 14.91 3.09 2.55
C VAL A 96 13.69 3.99 2.70
N ARG A 97 13.18 4.47 1.58
CA ARG A 97 11.96 5.26 1.57
C ARG A 97 10.75 4.34 1.49
N CYS A 98 9.70 4.68 2.22
CA CYS A 98 8.44 3.97 2.16
C CYS A 98 7.43 4.81 1.40
N SER A 99 6.73 4.20 0.47
CA SER A 99 5.71 4.88 -0.33
C SER A 99 4.49 3.99 -0.47
N LEU A 100 3.34 4.63 -0.55
CA LEU A 100 2.10 3.94 -0.87
C LEU A 100 2.12 3.61 -2.35
N VAL A 101 1.67 2.41 -2.71
CA VAL A 101 1.53 2.04 -4.12
C VAL A 101 0.51 2.99 -4.76
N GLY A 102 0.87 3.58 -5.92
CA GLY A 102 0.00 4.53 -6.60
C GLY A 102 -1.32 3.88 -7.03
N ASN A 103 -2.40 4.62 -6.89
CA ASN A 103 -3.77 4.19 -7.22
C ASN A 103 -4.27 3.03 -6.35
N ILE A 104 -3.58 2.70 -5.25
CA ILE A 104 -3.97 1.52 -4.46
C ILE A 104 -5.34 1.70 -3.80
N MET A 105 -5.69 2.91 -3.39
CA MET A 105 -7.00 3.17 -2.78
C MET A 105 -8.12 2.95 -3.78
N GLU A 106 -7.97 3.49 -4.98
CA GLU A 106 -8.93 3.32 -6.06
C GLU A 106 -9.02 1.85 -6.48
N TYR A 107 -7.87 1.19 -6.56
CA TYR A 107 -7.79 -0.22 -6.90
C TYR A 107 -8.56 -1.06 -5.87
N TYR A 108 -8.37 -0.77 -4.59
CA TYR A 108 -9.08 -1.49 -3.54
C TYR A 108 -10.59 -1.30 -3.63
N ARG A 109 -11.04 -0.09 -3.89
CA ARG A 109 -12.47 0.19 -4.07
C ARG A 109 -13.05 -0.56 -5.27
N GLU A 110 -12.32 -0.60 -6.37
CA GLU A 110 -12.78 -1.31 -7.57
C GLU A 110 -12.79 -2.82 -7.34
N LEU A 111 -11.86 -3.34 -6.56
CA LEU A 111 -11.88 -4.76 -6.19
C LEU A 111 -13.12 -5.10 -5.36
N ILE A 112 -13.49 -4.24 -4.42
CA ILE A 112 -14.71 -4.42 -3.63
C ILE A 112 -15.92 -4.46 -4.55
N LYS A 113 -15.99 -3.53 -5.48
CA LYS A 113 -17.08 -3.43 -6.43
C LYS A 113 -17.19 -4.70 -7.27
N LYS A 114 -16.09 -5.13 -7.85
CA LYS A 114 -16.07 -6.30 -8.72
C LYS A 114 -16.30 -7.60 -7.94
N ALA A 115 -15.66 -7.77 -6.82
CA ALA A 115 -15.68 -9.03 -6.08
C ALA A 115 -16.98 -9.22 -5.29
N ILE A 116 -17.62 -8.14 -4.84
CA ILE A 116 -18.74 -8.21 -3.92
C ILE A 116 -20.02 -7.70 -4.54
N GLN A 117 -19.96 -6.60 -5.29
CA GLN A 117 -21.15 -5.90 -5.75
C GLN A 117 -21.60 -6.27 -7.16
N GLU A 118 -20.78 -6.98 -7.90
CA GLU A 118 -21.14 -7.43 -9.25
C GLU A 118 -21.47 -8.92 -9.33
#